data_11c0ce11e7b678529b152e49f648f6f7
#
_entry.id   11c0ce11e7b678529b152e49f648f6f7
#
_cell.length_a   1.000
_cell.length_b   1.000
_cell.length_c   1.000
_cell.angle_alpha   90.00
_cell.angle_beta   90.00
_cell.angle_gamma   90.00
#
_symmetry.space_group_name_H-M   'P 1'
#
loop_
_entity.id
_entity.type
_entity.pdbx_description
1 polymer ?
#
loop_
_entity_poly.entity_id
_entity_poly.type
_entity_poly.pdbx_seq_one_letter_code
_entity_poly.pdbx_strand_id
1 'polypeptide(L)'
;MNRISKINVKTKLAIVLFLYLGILTLWLPKANAQNQPTKPVQTQKDTAFKPIVKDSIQIKTDTLKISKDSIDAPIKYNAEDSGVLIISTREFFLYGKAKVDYSDLKLDAATIKYDQRSQMVQAYGSKDSTGNPSSKPQFIQGEMKSISDTIFYNMKSGKGLTKNTFFQEGEIYVNALDLKKISSTEIYAKRARFTTCNLDVPHYNFRTSKMKIINNKMGIAGPSFPEFEGVPMPIGIPFGIFPLNKGRHGGLLPPAFTASPDFGLGLEGLGYYFVLSENMDVTLRSNLYSFGGWNLNINSKYIKRYAYTGNLNITFQNTKSLNRSTLSKDEFNSSRSFMI
;
A
#
# COMPACT_ATOMS: atom_id res chain seq x y z
N MET A 1 -47.76 -22.90 37.36
CA MET A 1 -46.67 -22.37 38.21
C MET A 1 -45.38 -22.44 37.44
N ASN A 2 -44.98 -21.39 36.74
CA ASN A 2 -43.63 -21.25 36.20
C ASN A 2 -43.28 -19.77 36.15
N ARG A 3 -42.51 -19.32 37.14
CA ARG A 3 -41.89 -17.99 37.19
C ARG A 3 -40.64 -18.04 36.35
N ILE A 4 -40.69 -17.55 35.12
CA ILE A 4 -39.48 -17.22 34.35
C ILE A 4 -39.11 -15.79 34.74
N SER A 5 -38.01 -15.65 35.53
CA SER A 5 -37.46 -14.37 35.96
C SER A 5 -37.06 -13.54 34.74
N LYS A 6 -37.65 -12.35 34.62
CA LYS A 6 -37.24 -11.33 33.62
C LYS A 6 -35.83 -10.83 33.99
N ILE A 7 -34.81 -11.40 33.38
CA ILE A 7 -33.45 -10.91 33.49
C ILE A 7 -33.40 -9.55 32.79
N ASN A 8 -33.05 -8.52 33.55
CA ASN A 8 -33.04 -7.12 33.15
C ASN A 8 -32.03 -6.91 31.96
N VAL A 9 -32.40 -6.09 30.99
CA VAL A 9 -31.60 -5.81 29.77
C VAL A 9 -30.19 -5.36 30.13
N LYS A 10 -30.01 -4.63 31.24
CA LYS A 10 -28.69 -4.20 31.75
C LYS A 10 -27.82 -5.37 32.18
N THR A 11 -28.38 -6.45 32.75
CA THR A 11 -27.63 -7.65 33.13
C THR A 11 -27.23 -8.49 31.94
N LYS A 12 -28.06 -8.54 30.89
CA LYS A 12 -27.68 -9.21 29.61
C LYS A 12 -26.56 -8.48 28.90
N LEU A 13 -26.58 -7.13 28.91
CA LEU A 13 -25.49 -6.31 28.31
C LEU A 13 -24.17 -6.49 29.06
N ALA A 14 -24.23 -6.57 30.42
CA ALA A 14 -23.04 -6.78 31.24
C ALA A 14 -22.42 -8.17 31.01
N ILE A 15 -23.20 -9.22 30.83
CA ILE A 15 -22.71 -10.58 30.56
C ILE A 15 -22.06 -10.66 29.19
N VAL A 16 -22.63 -9.98 28.16
CA VAL A 16 -22.02 -9.92 26.83
C VAL A 16 -20.71 -9.14 26.85
N LEU A 17 -20.66 -8.04 27.61
CA LEU A 17 -19.44 -7.23 27.77
C LEU A 17 -18.31 -8.01 28.50
N PHE A 18 -18.67 -8.81 29.52
CA PHE A 18 -17.72 -9.67 30.25
C PHE A 18 -17.19 -10.82 29.40
N LEU A 19 -18.03 -11.43 28.55
CA LEU A 19 -17.60 -12.46 27.60
C LEU A 19 -16.67 -11.87 26.53
N TYR A 20 -16.93 -10.64 26.08
CA TYR A 20 -16.07 -9.95 25.12
C TYR A 20 -14.70 -9.59 25.72
N LEU A 21 -14.68 -9.15 26.99
CA LEU A 21 -13.43 -8.85 27.71
C LEU A 21 -12.61 -10.12 28.00
N GLY A 22 -13.27 -11.25 28.28
CA GLY A 22 -12.63 -12.54 28.51
C GLY A 22 -11.97 -13.14 27.25
N ILE A 23 -12.54 -12.90 26.07
CA ILE A 23 -11.96 -13.33 24.78
C ILE A 23 -10.75 -12.45 24.43
N LEU A 24 -10.78 -11.16 24.79
CA LEU A 24 -9.67 -10.23 24.50
C LEU A 24 -8.40 -10.55 25.30
N THR A 25 -8.54 -11.09 26.53
CA THR A 25 -7.39 -11.45 27.38
C THR A 25 -6.68 -12.75 26.96
N LEU A 26 -7.36 -13.62 26.18
CA LEU A 26 -6.77 -14.87 25.66
C LEU A 26 -5.88 -14.65 24.42
N TRP A 27 -5.87 -13.42 23.85
CA TRP A 27 -5.14 -13.11 22.62
C TRP A 27 -3.94 -12.18 22.80
N LEU A 28 -3.49 -11.92 24.03
CA LEU A 28 -2.25 -11.17 24.25
C LEU A 28 -1.04 -12.10 24.02
N PRO A 29 -0.16 -11.83 23.06
CA PRO A 29 1.06 -12.59 22.91
C PRO A 29 1.93 -12.39 24.14
N LYS A 30 2.37 -13.49 24.77
CA LYS A 30 3.34 -13.46 25.85
C LYS A 30 4.65 -12.87 25.31
N ALA A 31 5.02 -11.70 25.79
CA ALA A 31 6.33 -11.11 25.51
C ALA A 31 7.39 -11.96 26.20
N ASN A 32 8.13 -12.74 25.43
CA ASN A 32 9.35 -13.40 25.90
C ASN A 32 10.45 -12.34 25.97
N ALA A 33 10.85 -12.00 27.19
CA ALA A 33 12.07 -11.24 27.45
C ALA A 33 13.26 -12.12 27.02
N GLN A 34 13.92 -11.77 25.93
CA GLN A 34 15.18 -12.38 25.52
C GLN A 34 16.30 -11.86 26.43
N ASN A 35 16.85 -12.75 27.27
CA ASN A 35 18.11 -12.55 27.95
C ASN A 35 19.22 -12.46 26.90
N GLN A 36 19.88 -11.31 26.82
CA GLN A 36 21.12 -11.15 26.08
C GLN A 36 22.26 -11.85 26.84
N PRO A 37 23.09 -12.69 26.21
CA PRO A 37 24.28 -13.21 26.84
C PRO A 37 25.35 -12.12 26.92
N THR A 38 25.80 -11.84 28.14
CA THR A 38 26.98 -11.04 28.47
C THR A 38 28.24 -11.67 27.88
N LYS A 39 29.00 -10.91 27.09
CA LYS A 39 30.33 -11.28 26.62
C LYS A 39 31.31 -11.35 27.81
N PRO A 40 32.19 -12.37 27.87
CA PRO A 40 33.21 -12.42 28.91
C PRO A 40 34.33 -11.40 28.64
N VAL A 41 34.69 -10.70 29.70
CA VAL A 41 35.87 -9.82 29.81
C VAL A 41 37.13 -10.67 29.68
N GLN A 42 37.95 -10.42 28.68
CA GLN A 42 39.28 -11.00 28.58
C GLN A 42 40.27 -10.18 29.43
N THR A 43 40.83 -10.85 30.40
CA THR A 43 41.92 -10.39 31.25
C THR A 43 43.21 -10.29 30.43
N GLN A 44 43.82 -9.12 30.40
CA GLN A 44 45.17 -8.92 29.88
C GLN A 44 46.18 -9.55 30.80
N LYS A 45 47.04 -10.40 30.28
CA LYS A 45 48.30 -10.81 30.92
C LYS A 45 49.46 -10.08 30.24
N ASP A 46 50.13 -9.26 31.05
CA ASP A 46 51.40 -8.66 30.73
C ASP A 46 52.49 -9.73 30.52
N THR A 47 53.23 -9.62 29.44
CA THR A 47 54.61 -10.08 29.42
C THR A 47 55.45 -9.22 28.45
N ALA A 48 56.42 -8.56 29.03
CA ALA A 48 57.39 -7.73 28.38
C ALA A 48 58.37 -8.56 27.53
N PHE A 49 58.66 -8.07 26.31
CA PHE A 49 59.95 -8.29 25.65
C PHE A 49 60.29 -7.09 24.78
N LYS A 50 61.39 -6.37 25.13
CA LYS A 50 62.09 -5.47 24.22
C LYS A 50 62.95 -6.30 23.28
N PRO A 51 63.06 -5.96 21.99
CA PRO A 51 64.35 -5.60 21.43
C PRO A 51 64.36 -4.46 20.42
N ILE A 52 65.38 -3.65 20.53
CA ILE A 52 66.31 -3.08 19.55
C ILE A 52 65.73 -2.26 18.36
N VAL A 53 66.07 -1.01 18.44
CA VAL A 53 66.02 0.07 17.49
C VAL A 53 66.58 -0.35 16.10
N LYS A 54 65.79 -0.11 15.04
CA LYS A 54 66.26 0.23 13.70
C LYS A 54 65.51 1.45 13.24
N ASP A 55 66.24 2.53 12.99
CA ASP A 55 65.77 3.73 12.35
C ASP A 55 65.08 3.40 11.03
N SER A 56 63.77 3.60 11.00
CA SER A 56 63.05 3.67 9.75
C SER A 56 62.33 5.04 9.69
N ILE A 57 62.64 5.77 8.69
CA ILE A 57 62.08 7.03 8.26
C ILE A 57 60.56 6.93 8.40
N GLN A 58 59.96 7.69 9.34
CA GLN A 58 58.51 7.84 9.43
C GLN A 58 58.05 8.70 8.27
N ILE A 59 57.58 8.06 7.20
CA ILE A 59 56.72 8.73 6.22
C ILE A 59 55.44 9.09 6.96
N LYS A 60 55.25 10.38 7.28
CA LYS A 60 53.95 10.92 7.69
C LYS A 60 52.96 10.65 6.57
N THR A 61 52.25 9.57 6.63
CA THR A 61 51.05 9.37 5.83
C THR A 61 50.05 10.40 6.33
N ASP A 62 49.88 11.45 5.57
CA ASP A 62 48.81 12.41 5.77
C ASP A 62 47.50 11.66 5.56
N THR A 63 46.89 11.22 6.66
CA THR A 63 45.56 10.62 6.63
C THR A 63 44.60 11.75 6.33
N LEU A 64 44.27 11.90 5.04
CA LEU A 64 43.14 12.71 4.59
C LEU A 64 41.91 12.28 5.41
N LYS A 65 41.48 13.15 6.31
CA LYS A 65 40.20 12.98 7.02
C LYS A 65 39.13 12.98 5.95
N ILE A 66 38.65 11.80 5.58
CA ILE A 66 37.47 11.64 4.74
C ILE A 66 36.34 12.34 5.47
N SER A 67 35.75 13.34 4.82
CA SER A 67 34.63 14.11 5.30
C SER A 67 33.55 13.16 5.85
N LYS A 68 32.90 13.52 6.96
CA LYS A 68 31.72 12.81 7.49
C LYS A 68 30.54 12.74 6.53
N ASP A 69 30.63 13.32 5.36
CA ASP A 69 29.63 13.34 4.28
C ASP A 69 29.93 12.29 3.20
N SER A 70 30.60 11.18 3.53
CA SER A 70 30.79 10.10 2.58
C SER A 70 29.44 9.47 2.22
N ILE A 71 29.19 9.33 0.94
CA ILE A 71 28.07 8.57 0.37
C ILE A 71 28.32 7.10 0.68
N ASP A 72 27.30 6.36 1.14
CA ASP A 72 27.42 4.98 1.63
C ASP A 72 27.84 3.97 0.54
N ALA A 73 27.73 4.34 -0.75
CA ALA A 73 28.10 3.50 -1.87
C ALA A 73 28.74 4.32 -3.02
N PRO A 74 29.62 3.72 -3.85
CA PRO A 74 30.18 4.40 -5.01
C PRO A 74 29.09 4.68 -6.05
N ILE A 75 29.07 5.90 -6.58
CA ILE A 75 28.20 6.29 -7.68
C ILE A 75 28.91 5.90 -8.99
N LYS A 76 28.24 5.10 -9.82
CA LYS A 76 28.65 4.83 -11.19
C LYS A 76 27.82 5.70 -12.12
N TYR A 77 28.48 6.35 -13.07
CA TYR A 77 27.80 7.19 -14.05
C TYR A 77 28.34 6.93 -15.46
N ASN A 78 27.49 7.09 -16.44
CA ASN A 78 27.82 7.00 -17.85
C ASN A 78 26.99 8.03 -18.64
N ALA A 79 27.57 8.55 -19.73
CA ALA A 79 26.87 9.45 -20.65
C ALA A 79 27.43 9.23 -22.07
N GLU A 80 26.59 9.31 -23.10
CA GLU A 80 27.02 9.12 -24.47
C GLU A 80 27.74 10.38 -25.04
N ASP A 81 27.27 11.59 -24.68
CA ASP A 81 27.80 12.82 -25.25
C ASP A 81 28.96 13.41 -24.43
N SER A 82 28.65 13.85 -23.19
CA SER A 82 29.67 14.52 -22.38
C SER A 82 29.33 14.52 -20.89
N GLY A 83 30.39 14.62 -20.06
CA GLY A 83 30.29 14.90 -18.63
C GLY A 83 31.04 16.20 -18.31
N VAL A 84 30.38 17.17 -17.69
CA VAL A 84 30.94 18.48 -17.35
C VAL A 84 30.92 18.68 -15.85
N LEU A 85 32.10 18.89 -15.24
CA LEU A 85 32.22 19.24 -13.83
C LEU A 85 32.56 20.72 -13.68
N ILE A 86 31.70 21.49 -13.06
CA ILE A 86 31.92 22.88 -12.73
C ILE A 86 32.45 22.96 -11.28
N ILE A 87 33.75 23.16 -11.14
CA ILE A 87 34.46 23.12 -9.85
C ILE A 87 33.98 24.24 -8.89
N SER A 88 33.71 25.44 -9.41
CA SER A 88 33.30 26.60 -8.62
C SER A 88 31.95 26.41 -7.93
N THR A 89 30.98 25.82 -8.60
CA THR A 89 29.61 25.52 -8.06
C THR A 89 29.53 24.12 -7.49
N ARG A 90 30.47 23.21 -7.79
CA ARG A 90 30.44 21.78 -7.45
C ARG A 90 29.25 21.05 -8.07
N GLU A 91 28.92 21.43 -9.29
CA GLU A 91 27.86 20.82 -10.07
C GLU A 91 28.45 19.91 -11.14
N PHE A 92 27.84 18.76 -11.34
CA PHE A 92 28.19 17.78 -12.33
C PHE A 92 27.03 17.55 -13.28
N PHE A 93 27.27 17.69 -14.55
CA PHE A 93 26.29 17.51 -15.62
C PHE A 93 26.69 16.33 -16.50
N LEU A 94 25.70 15.51 -16.83
CA LEU A 94 25.81 14.41 -17.79
C LEU A 94 24.82 14.65 -18.93
N TYR A 95 25.30 14.60 -20.14
CA TYR A 95 24.52 14.84 -21.36
C TYR A 95 24.52 13.61 -22.25
N GLY A 96 23.39 13.33 -22.92
CA GLY A 96 23.20 12.24 -23.86
C GLY A 96 23.06 10.89 -23.19
N LYS A 97 21.82 10.41 -23.11
CA LYS A 97 21.43 9.12 -22.49
C LYS A 97 22.19 8.83 -21.21
N ALA A 98 22.21 9.82 -20.34
CA ALA A 98 22.92 9.77 -19.08
C ALA A 98 22.35 8.69 -18.16
N LYS A 99 23.22 7.91 -17.52
CA LYS A 99 22.87 6.85 -16.57
C LYS A 99 23.63 7.06 -15.27
N VAL A 100 22.93 6.88 -14.16
CA VAL A 100 23.50 6.92 -12.82
C VAL A 100 23.02 5.71 -12.04
N ASP A 101 23.97 4.92 -11.54
CA ASP A 101 23.72 3.78 -10.66
C ASP A 101 24.26 4.09 -9.26
N TYR A 102 23.41 4.02 -8.25
CA TYR A 102 23.75 4.23 -6.85
C TYR A 102 23.03 3.22 -5.97
N SER A 103 23.77 2.26 -5.41
CA SER A 103 23.19 1.16 -4.63
C SER A 103 22.11 0.40 -5.42
N ASP A 104 20.85 0.45 -4.98
CA ASP A 104 19.67 -0.16 -5.62
C ASP A 104 18.93 0.78 -6.57
N LEU A 105 19.45 2.03 -6.73
CA LEU A 105 18.84 3.07 -7.54
C LEU A 105 19.50 3.14 -8.90
N LYS A 106 18.69 3.12 -9.96
CA LYS A 106 19.11 3.36 -11.35
C LYS A 106 18.31 4.52 -11.91
N LEU A 107 18.99 5.47 -12.48
CA LEU A 107 18.41 6.66 -13.08
C LEU A 107 18.92 6.81 -14.51
N ASP A 108 18.02 6.76 -15.48
CA ASP A 108 18.29 6.96 -16.90
C ASP A 108 17.57 8.24 -17.36
N ALA A 109 18.27 9.15 -18.02
CA ALA A 109 17.68 10.40 -18.52
C ALA A 109 18.47 10.97 -19.70
N ALA A 110 17.91 11.94 -20.43
CA ALA A 110 18.64 12.66 -21.45
C ALA A 110 19.74 13.54 -20.85
N THR A 111 19.42 14.22 -19.73
CA THR A 111 20.36 15.06 -19.01
C THR A 111 20.20 14.83 -17.51
N ILE A 112 21.31 14.63 -16.80
CA ILE A 112 21.35 14.51 -15.35
C ILE A 112 22.26 15.59 -14.80
N LYS A 113 21.76 16.36 -13.85
CA LYS A 113 22.52 17.34 -13.07
C LYS A 113 22.65 16.85 -11.64
N TYR A 114 23.84 16.81 -11.11
CA TYR A 114 24.13 16.53 -9.71
C TYR A 114 24.78 17.74 -9.04
N ASP A 115 24.17 18.24 -7.97
CA ASP A 115 24.74 19.27 -7.11
C ASP A 115 25.32 18.62 -5.85
N GLN A 116 26.63 18.65 -5.73
CA GLN A 116 27.35 18.04 -4.61
C GLN A 116 27.08 18.75 -3.26
N ARG A 117 26.77 20.05 -3.27
CA ARG A 117 26.53 20.81 -2.03
C ARG A 117 25.20 20.41 -1.38
N SER A 118 24.16 20.36 -2.19
CA SER A 118 22.81 19.99 -1.74
C SER A 118 22.54 18.46 -1.82
N GLN A 119 23.44 17.71 -2.47
CA GLN A 119 23.30 16.30 -2.80
C GLN A 119 22.01 16.01 -3.59
N MET A 120 21.62 16.97 -4.42
CA MET A 120 20.43 16.89 -5.27
C MET A 120 20.80 16.39 -6.66
N VAL A 121 20.11 15.34 -7.09
CA VAL A 121 20.09 14.86 -8.47
C VAL A 121 18.84 15.40 -9.14
N GLN A 122 19.00 15.96 -10.32
CA GLN A 122 17.93 16.45 -11.18
C GLN A 122 18.05 15.76 -12.54
N ALA A 123 16.97 15.13 -12.99
CA ALA A 123 16.93 14.45 -14.28
C ALA A 123 15.84 15.03 -15.17
N TYR A 124 16.21 15.25 -16.41
CA TYR A 124 15.37 15.87 -17.44
C TYR A 124 15.32 14.99 -18.69
N GLY A 125 14.15 14.95 -19.31
CA GLY A 125 13.96 14.36 -20.62
C GLY A 125 14.48 15.26 -21.74
N SER A 126 14.62 14.70 -22.93
CA SER A 126 14.85 15.47 -24.16
C SER A 126 13.52 15.79 -24.85
N LYS A 127 13.52 16.88 -25.60
CA LYS A 127 12.45 17.22 -26.52
C LYS A 127 12.97 17.11 -27.93
N ASP A 128 12.13 16.69 -28.86
CA ASP A 128 12.45 16.73 -30.28
C ASP A 128 12.40 18.17 -30.84
N SER A 129 12.74 18.33 -32.10
CA SER A 129 12.71 19.63 -32.80
C SER A 129 11.32 20.25 -32.89
N THR A 130 10.25 19.47 -32.62
CA THR A 130 8.85 19.90 -32.61
C THR A 130 8.37 20.22 -31.19
N GLY A 131 9.22 20.07 -30.17
CA GLY A 131 8.90 20.35 -28.78
C GLY A 131 8.22 19.19 -28.01
N ASN A 132 8.00 18.06 -28.67
CA ASN A 132 7.42 16.87 -28.04
C ASN A 132 8.49 16.13 -27.20
N PRO A 133 8.10 15.48 -26.09
CA PRO A 133 9.05 14.70 -25.29
C PRO A 133 9.57 13.50 -26.09
N SER A 134 10.85 13.54 -26.44
CA SER A 134 11.55 12.46 -27.16
C SER A 134 12.05 11.35 -26.22
N SER A 135 12.50 11.73 -25.03
CA SER A 135 12.85 10.75 -23.99
C SER A 135 12.38 11.26 -22.64
N LYS A 136 11.97 10.35 -21.77
CA LYS A 136 11.56 10.66 -20.41
C LYS A 136 12.49 10.00 -19.41
N PRO A 137 12.87 10.70 -18.32
CA PRO A 137 13.62 10.11 -17.24
C PRO A 137 12.94 8.86 -16.68
N GLN A 138 13.73 7.81 -16.47
CA GLN A 138 13.31 6.58 -15.84
C GLN A 138 14.07 6.40 -14.54
N PHE A 139 13.34 6.07 -13.49
CA PHE A 139 13.87 5.82 -12.16
C PHE A 139 13.46 4.42 -11.72
N ILE A 140 14.41 3.61 -11.32
CA ILE A 140 14.18 2.26 -10.84
C ILE A 140 14.82 2.16 -9.46
N GLN A 141 14.02 1.70 -8.47
CA GLN A 141 14.50 1.40 -7.12
C GLN A 141 13.80 0.15 -6.59
N GLY A 142 14.54 -0.94 -6.44
CA GLY A 142 13.96 -2.24 -6.12
C GLY A 142 12.96 -2.68 -7.20
N GLU A 143 11.72 -2.97 -6.81
CA GLU A 143 10.64 -3.34 -7.74
C GLU A 143 9.91 -2.13 -8.35
N MET A 144 10.09 -0.94 -7.79
CA MET A 144 9.44 0.27 -8.27
C MET A 144 10.13 0.78 -9.53
N LYS A 145 9.38 0.86 -10.62
CA LYS A 145 9.80 1.49 -11.88
C LYS A 145 8.91 2.69 -12.16
N SER A 146 9.50 3.85 -12.38
CA SER A 146 8.77 5.07 -12.70
C SER A 146 9.34 5.79 -13.91
N ILE A 147 8.45 6.40 -14.69
CA ILE A 147 8.77 7.23 -15.84
C ILE A 147 8.15 8.61 -15.55
N SER A 148 8.94 9.67 -15.70
CA SER A 148 8.53 11.03 -15.33
C SER A 148 9.02 12.05 -16.35
N ASP A 149 8.41 13.23 -16.38
CA ASP A 149 8.94 14.34 -17.20
C ASP A 149 10.16 14.97 -16.54
N THR A 150 10.16 15.08 -15.21
CA THR A 150 11.30 15.58 -14.43
C THR A 150 11.40 14.85 -13.09
N ILE A 151 12.62 14.61 -12.63
CA ILE A 151 12.91 13.96 -11.37
C ILE A 151 13.87 14.84 -10.57
N PHE A 152 13.52 15.12 -9.32
CA PHE A 152 14.37 15.74 -8.31
C PHE A 152 14.53 14.75 -7.16
N TYR A 153 15.73 14.37 -6.83
CA TYR A 153 16.00 13.39 -5.78
C TYR A 153 17.20 13.84 -4.93
N ASN A 154 17.02 13.83 -3.62
CA ASN A 154 18.11 14.12 -2.70
C ASN A 154 18.70 12.82 -2.16
N MET A 155 19.96 12.55 -2.50
CA MET A 155 20.63 11.29 -2.19
C MET A 155 20.86 11.08 -0.69
N LYS A 156 21.06 12.17 0.08
CA LYS A 156 21.28 12.10 1.53
C LYS A 156 20.01 11.80 2.30
N SER A 157 18.90 12.47 1.96
CA SER A 157 17.63 12.34 2.68
C SER A 157 16.71 11.28 2.11
N GLY A 158 16.98 10.72 0.92
CA GLY A 158 16.12 9.79 0.21
C GLY A 158 14.78 10.38 -0.24
N LYS A 159 14.63 11.73 -0.18
CA LYS A 159 13.42 12.44 -0.58
C LYS A 159 13.44 12.77 -2.07
N GLY A 160 12.29 12.64 -2.71
CA GLY A 160 12.14 12.92 -4.13
C GLY A 160 10.87 13.67 -4.46
N LEU A 161 10.91 14.40 -5.56
CA LEU A 161 9.76 15.04 -6.20
C LEU A 161 9.83 14.76 -7.70
N THR A 162 8.76 14.25 -8.27
CA THR A 162 8.68 14.00 -9.71
C THR A 162 7.42 14.61 -10.28
N LYS A 163 7.44 14.93 -11.57
CA LYS A 163 6.30 15.52 -12.28
C LYS A 163 5.86 14.63 -13.43
N ASN A 164 4.54 14.57 -13.65
CA ASN A 164 3.89 13.76 -14.70
C ASN A 164 4.43 12.32 -14.67
N THR A 165 4.29 11.69 -13.52
CA THR A 165 4.92 10.40 -13.24
C THR A 165 3.95 9.27 -13.47
N PHE A 166 4.34 8.34 -14.31
CA PHE A 166 3.73 7.02 -14.41
C PHE A 166 4.61 6.01 -13.66
N PHE A 167 4.02 5.25 -12.75
CA PHE A 167 4.71 4.18 -12.06
C PHE A 167 3.79 2.98 -11.80
N GLN A 168 4.43 1.83 -11.67
CA GLN A 168 3.77 0.60 -11.30
C GLN A 168 4.20 0.22 -9.88
N GLU A 169 3.23 -0.13 -9.06
CA GLU A 169 3.43 -0.66 -7.72
C GLU A 169 2.52 -1.87 -7.50
N GLY A 170 3.12 -3.05 -7.39
CA GLY A 170 2.38 -4.31 -7.36
C GLY A 170 1.55 -4.54 -8.63
N GLU A 171 0.24 -4.64 -8.49
CA GLU A 171 -0.71 -4.81 -9.60
C GLU A 171 -1.38 -3.50 -10.03
N ILE A 172 -1.01 -2.37 -9.41
CA ILE A 172 -1.64 -1.08 -9.68
C ILE A 172 -0.69 -0.19 -10.49
N TYR A 173 -1.24 0.42 -11.53
CA TYR A 173 -0.60 1.45 -12.32
C TYR A 173 -1.11 2.81 -11.86
N VAL A 174 -0.20 3.73 -11.58
CA VAL A 174 -0.53 5.07 -11.10
C VAL A 174 0.08 6.11 -12.04
N ASN A 175 -0.75 7.03 -12.49
CA ASN A 175 -0.33 8.24 -13.19
C ASN A 175 -0.63 9.43 -12.28
N ALA A 176 0.41 10.19 -11.90
CA ALA A 176 0.29 11.33 -11.00
C ALA A 176 0.94 12.57 -11.58
N LEU A 177 0.29 13.73 -11.44
CA LEU A 177 0.88 14.99 -11.90
C LEU A 177 2.08 15.39 -11.04
N ASP A 178 1.96 15.29 -9.73
CA ASP A 178 3.05 15.50 -8.78
C ASP A 178 3.15 14.27 -7.87
N LEU A 179 4.35 13.69 -7.77
CA LEU A 179 4.63 12.59 -6.87
C LEU A 179 5.77 13.00 -5.94
N LYS A 180 5.56 12.88 -4.64
CA LYS A 180 6.52 13.23 -3.61
C LYS A 180 6.84 12.03 -2.73
N LYS A 181 8.07 11.57 -2.79
CA LYS A 181 8.63 10.57 -1.88
C LYS A 181 9.17 11.29 -0.64
N ILE A 182 8.67 10.95 0.54
CA ILE A 182 9.10 11.54 1.82
C ILE A 182 10.07 10.62 2.54
N SER A 183 9.86 9.31 2.44
CA SER A 183 10.73 8.27 3.01
C SER A 183 10.71 7.02 2.12
N SER A 184 11.47 6.00 2.50
CA SER A 184 11.41 4.67 1.85
C SER A 184 10.02 4.03 1.93
N THR A 185 9.21 4.43 2.89
CA THR A 185 7.90 3.83 3.20
C THR A 185 6.71 4.69 2.80
N GLU A 186 6.91 5.99 2.49
CA GLU A 186 5.81 6.92 2.24
C GLU A 186 5.98 7.70 0.94
N ILE A 187 5.01 7.56 0.05
CA ILE A 187 4.90 8.28 -1.21
C ILE A 187 3.54 9.00 -1.26
N TYR A 188 3.53 10.25 -1.66
CA TYR A 188 2.33 11.05 -1.86
C TYR A 188 2.18 11.38 -3.34
N ALA A 189 0.99 11.12 -3.88
CA ALA A 189 0.63 11.48 -5.24
C ALA A 189 -0.49 12.52 -5.22
N LYS A 190 -0.36 13.54 -6.07
CA LYS A 190 -1.35 14.59 -6.25
C LYS A 190 -1.93 14.51 -7.66
N ARG A 191 -3.25 14.68 -7.77
CA ARG A 191 -3.99 14.54 -9.03
C ARG A 191 -3.63 13.22 -9.72
N ALA A 192 -3.88 12.12 -8.99
CA ALA A 192 -3.54 10.79 -9.43
C ALA A 192 -4.71 10.09 -10.12
N ARG A 193 -4.39 9.28 -11.11
CA ARG A 193 -5.25 8.25 -11.70
C ARG A 193 -4.61 6.90 -11.42
N PHE A 194 -5.36 5.97 -10.91
CA PHE A 194 -4.86 4.62 -10.65
C PHE A 194 -5.81 3.57 -11.21
N THR A 195 -5.23 2.47 -11.68
CA THR A 195 -5.94 1.39 -12.37
C THR A 195 -5.18 0.08 -12.20
N THR A 196 -5.84 -1.06 -12.41
CA THR A 196 -5.21 -2.37 -12.57
C THR A 196 -5.10 -2.79 -14.05
N CYS A 197 -5.54 -1.92 -14.97
CA CYS A 197 -5.43 -2.12 -16.41
C CYS A 197 -4.02 -1.76 -16.88
N ASN A 198 -3.36 -2.66 -17.63
CA ASN A 198 -1.98 -2.51 -18.10
C ASN A 198 -1.87 -1.86 -19.49
N LEU A 199 -2.96 -1.33 -20.03
CA LEU A 199 -2.96 -0.64 -21.32
C LEU A 199 -2.47 0.80 -21.19
N ASP A 200 -1.87 1.33 -22.22
CA ASP A 200 -1.42 2.73 -22.30
C ASP A 200 -2.59 3.70 -22.10
N VAL A 201 -3.76 3.37 -22.66
CA VAL A 201 -5.04 4.02 -22.39
C VAL A 201 -5.92 3.02 -21.67
N PRO A 202 -6.06 3.11 -20.35
CA PRO A 202 -6.81 2.14 -19.58
C PRO A 202 -8.33 2.28 -19.81
N HIS A 203 -9.04 1.16 -19.94
CA HIS A 203 -10.50 1.15 -20.07
C HIS A 203 -11.20 1.77 -18.86
N TYR A 204 -10.59 1.67 -17.68
CA TYR A 204 -11.09 2.28 -16.46
C TYR A 204 -9.96 2.75 -15.58
N ASN A 205 -10.21 3.79 -14.85
CA ASN A 205 -9.32 4.28 -13.80
C ASN A 205 -10.14 4.97 -12.69
N PHE A 206 -9.50 5.16 -11.55
CA PHE A 206 -10.03 5.98 -10.46
C PHE A 206 -9.22 7.27 -10.39
N ARG A 207 -9.91 8.40 -10.59
CA ARG A 207 -9.32 9.72 -10.45
C ARG A 207 -9.46 10.23 -9.03
N THR A 208 -8.36 10.62 -8.41
CA THR A 208 -8.33 11.19 -7.06
C THR A 208 -7.48 12.45 -7.01
N SER A 209 -7.82 13.37 -6.12
CA SER A 209 -7.03 14.59 -5.90
C SER A 209 -5.76 14.32 -5.12
N LYS A 210 -5.78 13.37 -4.19
CA LYS A 210 -4.66 13.01 -3.30
C LYS A 210 -4.65 11.52 -3.02
N MET A 211 -3.46 10.92 -3.09
CA MET A 211 -3.24 9.52 -2.74
C MET A 211 -1.96 9.41 -1.92
N LYS A 212 -1.96 8.56 -0.90
CA LYS A 212 -0.79 8.19 -0.11
C LYS A 212 -0.53 6.70 -0.29
N ILE A 213 0.71 6.33 -0.56
CA ILE A 213 1.17 4.95 -0.63
C ILE A 213 2.04 4.69 0.59
N ILE A 214 1.77 3.60 1.31
CA ILE A 214 2.45 3.24 2.56
C ILE A 214 3.08 1.86 2.41
N ASN A 215 4.39 1.77 2.70
CA ASN A 215 5.18 0.54 2.72
C ASN A 215 5.09 -0.27 1.41
N ASN A 216 4.77 0.34 0.29
CA ASN A 216 4.50 -0.33 -0.98
C ASN A 216 3.47 -1.47 -0.88
N LYS A 217 2.64 -1.45 0.17
CA LYS A 217 1.63 -2.48 0.45
C LYS A 217 0.22 -1.96 0.37
N MET A 218 0.01 -0.68 0.63
CA MET A 218 -1.32 -0.09 0.75
C MET A 218 -1.36 1.31 0.15
N GLY A 219 -2.32 1.56 -0.72
CA GLY A 219 -2.68 2.87 -1.23
C GLY A 219 -3.92 3.41 -0.52
N ILE A 220 -3.84 4.63 0.01
CA ILE A 220 -4.97 5.36 0.59
C ILE A 220 -5.28 6.53 -0.32
N ALA A 221 -6.46 6.51 -0.95
CA ALA A 221 -6.92 7.59 -1.80
C ALA A 221 -7.98 8.43 -1.07
N GLY A 222 -7.95 9.73 -1.28
CA GLY A 222 -9.03 10.63 -0.91
C GLY A 222 -10.28 10.43 -1.79
N PRO A 223 -11.15 11.43 -1.90
CA PRO A 223 -12.32 11.33 -2.77
C PRO A 223 -11.90 10.88 -4.16
N SER A 224 -12.49 9.77 -4.62
CA SER A 224 -12.13 9.11 -5.87
C SER A 224 -13.36 8.93 -6.75
N PHE A 225 -13.21 9.23 -8.03
CA PHE A 225 -14.27 9.12 -9.03
C PHE A 225 -13.84 8.11 -10.08
N PRO A 226 -14.61 7.05 -10.33
CA PRO A 226 -14.32 6.14 -11.43
C PRO A 226 -14.49 6.83 -12.78
N GLU A 227 -13.58 6.56 -13.70
CA GLU A 227 -13.65 6.94 -15.11
C GLU A 227 -13.64 5.67 -15.96
N PHE A 228 -14.53 5.58 -16.95
CA PHE A 228 -14.54 4.52 -17.95
C PHE A 228 -14.36 5.15 -19.33
N GLU A 229 -13.41 4.63 -20.11
CA GLU A 229 -13.05 5.16 -21.44
C GLU A 229 -12.84 6.70 -21.43
N GLY A 230 -12.28 7.22 -20.31
CA GLY A 230 -12.06 8.65 -20.13
C GLY A 230 -13.30 9.46 -19.70
N VAL A 231 -14.46 8.84 -19.54
CA VAL A 231 -15.69 9.50 -19.09
C VAL A 231 -15.83 9.35 -17.58
N PRO A 232 -15.85 10.44 -16.81
CA PRO A 232 -16.02 10.39 -15.37
C PRO A 232 -17.46 10.01 -14.99
N MET A 233 -17.60 9.07 -14.07
CA MET A 233 -18.89 8.70 -13.50
C MET A 233 -19.34 9.72 -12.45
N PRO A 234 -20.64 10.01 -12.33
CA PRO A 234 -21.18 10.95 -11.33
C PRO A 234 -21.20 10.39 -9.91
N ILE A 235 -20.69 9.17 -9.70
CA ILE A 235 -20.66 8.49 -8.40
C ILE A 235 -19.23 8.54 -7.90
N GLY A 236 -19.01 9.10 -6.70
CA GLY A 236 -17.71 9.15 -6.04
C GLY A 236 -17.65 8.29 -4.79
N ILE A 237 -16.47 7.78 -4.51
CA ILE A 237 -16.14 7.11 -3.26
C ILE A 237 -15.44 8.15 -2.37
N PRO A 238 -15.92 8.44 -1.14
CA PRO A 238 -15.37 9.52 -0.32
C PRO A 238 -13.92 9.27 0.10
N PHE A 239 -13.51 8.02 0.29
CA PHE A 239 -12.13 7.59 0.45
C PHE A 239 -12.02 6.11 0.09
N GLY A 240 -10.80 5.66 -0.27
CA GLY A 240 -10.55 4.25 -0.58
C GLY A 240 -9.22 3.78 -0.01
N ILE A 241 -9.17 2.52 0.40
CA ILE A 241 -7.95 1.81 0.79
C ILE A 241 -7.76 0.68 -0.20
N PHE A 242 -6.63 0.69 -0.90
CA PHE A 242 -6.33 -0.25 -1.96
C PHE A 242 -5.08 -1.04 -1.61
N PRO A 243 -5.15 -2.37 -1.50
CA PRO A 243 -3.95 -3.21 -1.33
C PRO A 243 -3.13 -3.18 -2.63
N LEU A 244 -1.82 -3.02 -2.52
CA LEU A 244 -0.89 -2.94 -3.65
C LEU A 244 -0.09 -4.24 -3.84
N ASN A 245 0.04 -5.03 -2.77
CA ASN A 245 0.76 -6.30 -2.83
C ASN A 245 -0.10 -7.41 -3.44
N LYS A 246 0.56 -8.35 -4.08
CA LYS A 246 -0.07 -9.55 -4.67
C LYS A 246 -0.62 -10.46 -3.57
N GLY A 247 -1.73 -11.13 -3.86
CA GLY A 247 -2.33 -12.12 -2.97
C GLY A 247 -3.81 -11.89 -2.65
N ARG A 248 -4.33 -12.69 -1.72
CA ARG A 248 -5.70 -12.57 -1.24
C ARG A 248 -5.79 -11.47 -0.18
N HIS A 249 -6.68 -10.52 -0.41
CA HIS A 249 -6.90 -9.40 0.51
C HIS A 249 -8.35 -9.37 0.98
N GLY A 250 -8.55 -8.99 2.24
CA GLY A 250 -9.86 -8.64 2.75
C GLY A 250 -10.36 -7.33 2.13
N GLY A 251 -11.67 -7.22 1.96
CA GLY A 251 -12.24 -6.01 1.39
C GLY A 251 -13.76 -5.99 1.40
N LEU A 252 -14.30 -4.81 1.09
CA LEU A 252 -15.72 -4.57 0.96
C LEU A 252 -16.24 -5.23 -0.32
N LEU A 253 -17.31 -5.98 -0.23
CA LEU A 253 -18.03 -6.52 -1.38
C LEU A 253 -19.12 -5.52 -1.76
N PRO A 254 -19.09 -4.99 -2.99
CA PRO A 254 -20.06 -4.00 -3.43
C PRO A 254 -21.46 -4.62 -3.52
N PRO A 255 -22.50 -3.87 -3.10
CA PRO A 255 -23.87 -4.31 -3.23
C PRO A 255 -24.39 -4.11 -4.65
N ALA A 256 -25.42 -4.90 -4.99
CA ALA A 256 -26.29 -4.66 -6.13
C ALA A 256 -27.60 -4.01 -5.66
N PHE A 257 -28.14 -3.12 -6.45
CA PHE A 257 -29.46 -2.54 -6.24
C PHE A 257 -30.49 -3.34 -7.00
N THR A 258 -31.55 -3.76 -6.32
CA THR A 258 -32.66 -4.50 -6.92
C THR A 258 -33.97 -3.81 -6.61
N ALA A 259 -34.98 -4.03 -7.45
CA ALA A 259 -36.34 -3.59 -7.20
C ALA A 259 -37.29 -4.76 -7.44
N SER A 260 -38.04 -5.13 -6.43
CA SER A 260 -39.01 -6.22 -6.47
C SER A 260 -40.38 -5.73 -6.02
N PRO A 261 -41.46 -6.12 -6.71
CA PRO A 261 -42.82 -5.81 -6.25
C PRO A 261 -43.14 -6.37 -4.85
N ASP A 262 -42.52 -7.49 -4.48
CA ASP A 262 -42.81 -8.23 -3.24
C ASP A 262 -41.93 -7.75 -2.07
N PHE A 263 -40.71 -7.31 -2.31
CA PHE A 263 -39.75 -6.92 -1.28
C PHE A 263 -39.43 -5.42 -1.27
N GLY A 264 -39.86 -4.70 -2.29
CA GLY A 264 -39.55 -3.28 -2.49
C GLY A 264 -38.15 -3.08 -3.09
N LEU A 265 -37.52 -1.96 -2.73
CA LEU A 265 -36.15 -1.68 -3.11
C LEU A 265 -35.21 -2.53 -2.25
N GLY A 266 -34.25 -3.19 -2.90
CA GLY A 266 -33.29 -4.05 -2.26
C GLY A 266 -31.84 -3.58 -2.46
N LEU A 267 -31.03 -3.76 -1.42
CA LEU A 267 -29.60 -3.68 -1.44
C LEU A 267 -29.07 -5.08 -1.16
N GLU A 268 -28.58 -5.77 -2.20
CA GLU A 268 -28.19 -7.17 -2.11
C GLU A 268 -26.69 -7.36 -2.20
N GLY A 269 -26.16 -8.30 -1.41
CA GLY A 269 -24.75 -8.70 -1.48
C GLY A 269 -23.79 -7.73 -0.82
N LEU A 270 -24.26 -6.69 -0.10
CA LEU A 270 -23.39 -5.85 0.72
C LEU A 270 -22.65 -6.72 1.72
N GLY A 271 -21.33 -6.70 1.66
CA GLY A 271 -20.58 -7.61 2.51
C GLY A 271 -19.13 -7.21 2.71
N TYR A 272 -18.45 -8.08 3.45
CA TYR A 272 -17.02 -7.95 3.66
C TYR A 272 -16.36 -9.34 3.58
N TYR A 273 -15.25 -9.40 2.87
CA TYR A 273 -14.42 -10.59 2.74
C TYR A 273 -13.22 -10.46 3.69
N PHE A 274 -13.06 -11.43 4.59
CA PHE A 274 -11.96 -11.52 5.55
C PHE A 274 -11.02 -12.65 5.16
N VAL A 275 -9.75 -12.37 5.00
CA VAL A 275 -8.68 -13.35 4.91
C VAL A 275 -8.14 -13.57 6.32
N LEU A 276 -8.47 -14.71 6.95
CA LEU A 276 -8.02 -15.03 8.30
C LEU A 276 -6.63 -15.68 8.28
N SER A 277 -6.37 -16.51 7.29
CA SER A 277 -5.07 -17.17 7.09
C SER A 277 -4.89 -17.58 5.63
N GLU A 278 -3.74 -18.13 5.29
CA GLU A 278 -3.49 -18.70 3.95
C GLU A 278 -4.50 -19.79 3.58
N ASN A 279 -5.04 -20.49 4.58
CA ASN A 279 -5.88 -21.66 4.40
C ASN A 279 -7.35 -21.41 4.78
N MET A 280 -7.70 -20.22 5.31
CA MET A 280 -9.03 -19.93 5.82
C MET A 280 -9.48 -18.52 5.44
N ASP A 281 -10.70 -18.40 4.95
CA ASP A 281 -11.38 -17.13 4.71
C ASP A 281 -12.81 -17.12 5.25
N VAL A 282 -13.34 -15.94 5.45
CA VAL A 282 -14.74 -15.71 5.88
C VAL A 282 -15.34 -14.61 5.02
N THR A 283 -16.50 -14.89 4.46
CA THR A 283 -17.30 -13.92 3.71
C THR A 283 -18.57 -13.63 4.50
N LEU A 284 -18.76 -12.37 4.85
CA LEU A 284 -20.00 -11.86 5.42
C LEU A 284 -20.78 -11.15 4.32
N ARG A 285 -22.03 -11.53 4.07
CA ARG A 285 -22.92 -10.86 3.10
C ARG A 285 -24.28 -10.58 3.72
N SER A 286 -24.86 -9.44 3.38
CA SER A 286 -26.20 -9.07 3.82
C SER A 286 -27.03 -8.54 2.65
N ASN A 287 -28.30 -8.85 2.71
CA ASN A 287 -29.33 -8.27 1.84
C ASN A 287 -30.30 -7.50 2.71
N LEU A 288 -30.69 -6.33 2.26
CA LEU A 288 -31.60 -5.43 2.98
C LEU A 288 -32.71 -4.98 2.02
N TYR A 289 -33.94 -5.05 2.47
CA TYR A 289 -35.12 -4.70 1.66
C TYR A 289 -35.96 -3.63 2.32
N SER A 290 -36.52 -2.71 1.52
CA SER A 290 -37.28 -1.56 2.03
C SER A 290 -38.57 -1.93 2.79
N PHE A 291 -39.16 -3.09 2.53
CA PHE A 291 -40.31 -3.58 3.29
C PHE A 291 -39.92 -4.21 4.61
N GLY A 292 -38.64 -4.15 5.00
CA GLY A 292 -38.14 -4.60 6.31
C GLY A 292 -37.61 -6.04 6.33
N GLY A 293 -37.53 -6.72 5.18
CA GLY A 293 -36.84 -7.99 5.03
C GLY A 293 -35.33 -7.80 5.09
N TRP A 294 -34.61 -8.78 5.64
CA TRP A 294 -33.14 -8.82 5.62
C TRP A 294 -32.62 -10.25 5.66
N ASN A 295 -31.43 -10.42 5.12
CA ASN A 295 -30.69 -11.67 5.15
C ASN A 295 -29.25 -11.38 5.56
N LEU A 296 -28.66 -12.22 6.40
CA LEU A 296 -27.25 -12.19 6.79
C LEU A 296 -26.67 -13.59 6.57
N ASN A 297 -25.69 -13.67 5.69
CA ASN A 297 -24.99 -14.91 5.37
C ASN A 297 -23.52 -14.80 5.79
N ILE A 298 -23.05 -15.78 6.56
CA ILE A 298 -21.68 -15.94 7.00
C ILE A 298 -21.16 -17.25 6.36
N ASN A 299 -20.23 -17.13 5.44
CA ASN A 299 -19.63 -18.29 4.77
C ASN A 299 -18.14 -18.33 5.12
N SER A 300 -17.70 -19.41 5.76
CA SER A 300 -16.29 -19.69 6.05
C SER A 300 -15.80 -20.86 5.22
N LYS A 301 -14.71 -20.67 4.48
CA LYS A 301 -14.03 -21.71 3.72
C LYS A 301 -12.67 -21.99 4.34
N TYR A 302 -12.32 -23.27 4.45
CA TYR A 302 -11.01 -23.70 4.88
C TYR A 302 -10.47 -24.79 3.98
N ILE A 303 -9.22 -24.63 3.51
CA ILE A 303 -8.57 -25.51 2.56
C ILE A 303 -7.12 -25.69 2.97
N LYS A 304 -6.72 -26.94 3.20
CA LYS A 304 -5.32 -27.33 3.28
C LYS A 304 -5.02 -28.33 2.17
N ARG A 305 -4.23 -27.90 1.19
CA ARG A 305 -3.92 -28.71 0.00
C ARG A 305 -3.43 -30.10 0.43
N TYR A 306 -3.98 -31.15 -0.19
CA TYR A 306 -3.72 -32.57 0.06
C TYR A 306 -4.12 -33.10 1.45
N ALA A 307 -4.78 -32.32 2.30
CA ALA A 307 -5.18 -32.76 3.63
C ALA A 307 -6.71 -32.69 3.84
N TYR A 308 -7.26 -31.50 3.76
CA TYR A 308 -8.71 -31.30 3.99
C TYR A 308 -9.22 -30.04 3.31
N THR A 309 -10.53 -30.07 3.01
CA THR A 309 -11.30 -28.91 2.57
C THR A 309 -12.65 -28.92 3.27
N GLY A 310 -13.20 -27.77 3.57
CA GLY A 310 -14.53 -27.67 4.14
C GLY A 310 -15.11 -26.27 3.99
N ASN A 311 -16.41 -26.20 4.22
CA ASN A 311 -17.19 -24.98 4.14
C ASN A 311 -18.22 -24.97 5.29
N LEU A 312 -18.30 -23.86 6.01
CA LEU A 312 -19.32 -23.61 7.01
C LEU A 312 -20.15 -22.42 6.54
N ASN A 313 -21.45 -22.64 6.39
CA ASN A 313 -22.38 -21.60 5.97
C ASN A 313 -23.45 -21.38 7.04
N ILE A 314 -23.56 -20.17 7.57
CA ILE A 314 -24.55 -19.79 8.56
C ILE A 314 -25.40 -18.68 7.96
N THR A 315 -26.71 -18.89 7.92
CA THR A 315 -27.66 -17.91 7.36
C THR A 315 -28.70 -17.54 8.39
N PHE A 316 -28.84 -16.25 8.63
CA PHE A 316 -29.95 -15.65 9.39
C PHE A 316 -30.81 -14.90 8.39
N GLN A 317 -32.11 -15.17 8.42
CA GLN A 317 -33.04 -14.54 7.48
C GLN A 317 -34.31 -14.10 8.19
N ASN A 318 -34.75 -12.91 7.86
CA ASN A 318 -36.08 -12.40 8.16
C ASN A 318 -36.70 -11.92 6.85
N THR A 319 -37.53 -12.76 6.25
CA THR A 319 -38.25 -12.42 5.03
C THR A 319 -39.51 -11.67 5.36
N LYS A 320 -39.70 -10.52 4.72
CA LYS A 320 -40.95 -9.76 4.83
C LYS A 320 -41.37 -9.39 3.40
N SER A 321 -42.45 -9.99 2.94
CA SER A 321 -43.00 -9.79 1.60
C SER A 321 -44.41 -9.20 1.65
N LEU A 322 -44.74 -8.37 0.68
CA LEU A 322 -46.05 -7.83 0.47
C LEU A 322 -46.91 -8.83 -0.32
N ASN A 323 -47.96 -9.33 0.30
CA ASN A 323 -48.95 -10.14 -0.40
C ASN A 323 -50.03 -9.23 -0.98
N ARG A 324 -50.06 -9.12 -2.30
CA ARG A 324 -51.08 -8.36 -3.04
C ARG A 324 -52.22 -9.30 -3.39
N SER A 325 -53.31 -9.17 -2.64
CA SER A 325 -54.54 -9.89 -2.96
C SER A 325 -55.53 -8.94 -3.66
N THR A 326 -56.12 -9.41 -4.73
CA THR A 326 -57.16 -8.66 -5.45
C THR A 326 -58.47 -8.59 -4.69
N LEU A 327 -58.63 -9.40 -3.63
CA LEU A 327 -59.87 -9.57 -2.84
C LEU A 327 -59.76 -9.07 -1.40
N SER A 328 -58.57 -8.76 -0.90
CA SER A 328 -58.36 -8.28 0.45
C SER A 328 -57.31 -7.17 0.53
N LYS A 329 -57.27 -6.50 1.69
CA LYS A 329 -56.23 -5.48 1.94
C LYS A 329 -54.85 -6.10 1.88
N ASP A 330 -53.88 -5.37 1.28
CA ASP A 330 -52.50 -5.78 1.25
C ASP A 330 -51.94 -6.09 2.63
N GLU A 331 -51.37 -7.28 2.81
CA GLU A 331 -50.83 -7.75 4.07
C GLU A 331 -49.34 -8.11 3.92
N PHE A 332 -48.56 -7.86 4.97
CA PHE A 332 -47.17 -8.26 5.01
C PHE A 332 -47.04 -9.66 5.66
N ASN A 333 -46.52 -10.61 4.90
CA ASN A 333 -46.09 -11.90 5.41
C ASN A 333 -44.68 -11.81 5.98
N SER A 334 -44.44 -12.29 7.19
CA SER A 334 -43.13 -12.30 7.83
C SER A 334 -42.75 -13.73 8.23
N SER A 335 -41.57 -14.17 7.80
CA SER A 335 -41.00 -15.46 8.18
C SER A 335 -39.54 -15.25 8.65
N ARG A 336 -39.16 -15.97 9.70
CA ARG A 336 -37.80 -15.99 10.24
C ARG A 336 -37.21 -17.38 10.12
N SER A 337 -36.02 -17.50 9.62
CA SER A 337 -35.31 -18.78 9.54
C SER A 337 -33.84 -18.61 9.95
N PHE A 338 -33.29 -19.71 10.44
CA PHE A 338 -31.88 -19.87 10.75
C PHE A 338 -31.43 -21.22 10.15
N MET A 339 -30.31 -21.21 9.43
CA MET A 339 -29.72 -22.38 8.81
C MET A 339 -28.23 -22.42 9.07
N ILE A 340 -27.69 -23.62 9.29
CA ILE A 340 -26.26 -23.89 9.41
C ILE A 340 -25.86 -24.91 8.34
#